data_72dd5f3defbd12fafa0fdc4eb4641df4
#
_entry.id   72dd5f3defbd12fafa0fdc4eb4641df4
#
_cell.length_a   1.000
_cell.length_b   1.000
_cell.length_c   1.000
_cell.angle_alpha   90.00
_cell.angle_beta   90.00
_cell.angle_gamma   90.00
#
_symmetry.space_group_name_H-M   'P 1'
#
loop_
_entity.id
_entity.type
_entity.pdbx_description
1 polymer ?
#
loop_
_entity_poly.entity_id
_entity_poly.type
_entity_poly.pdbx_seq_one_letter_code
_entity_poly.pdbx_strand_id
1 'polypeptide(L)'
;MMHVRYILQTCLFLVISTMAVAQPVSGELIGADSVQKVMIIPFNQYNYFSDADNELAEKNEMSATDISTMFRYGLNYNISTRVIATDGAYNILTDTTVSSAKDLELIYASVTYQFEKPVDVTVPDTLTDRTIKQPDLFGMGEQEPVKEEKKKLIDVKKEDEEPKNEKYLNAHVTHPEIFPVLQQKYHTDIFLFINSFELVTNYNHCLDRSKNYFERKVVVHYSIYDANGKQLKGDAMTVTFSSQQTNVDEIIATQFPVIAEYLAGTVTHVAQTDAPDTSTKK
;
A
#
# COMPACT_ATOMS: atom_id res chain seq x y z
N MET A 1 -16.41 28.18 -85.30
CA MET A 1 -16.59 28.27 -83.85
C MET A 1 -15.69 27.21 -83.26
N MET A 2 -14.75 27.67 -82.49
CA MET A 2 -13.47 26.99 -82.21
C MET A 2 -13.59 25.88 -81.15
N HIS A 3 -13.08 24.66 -81.53
CA HIS A 3 -12.84 23.54 -80.61
C HIS A 3 -11.43 23.72 -80.06
N VAL A 4 -11.31 23.94 -78.75
CA VAL A 4 -10.05 23.88 -78.06
C VAL A 4 -9.92 22.46 -77.49
N ARG A 5 -8.98 21.68 -77.99
CA ARG A 5 -8.59 20.37 -77.49
C ARG A 5 -7.52 20.60 -76.41
N TYR A 6 -7.85 20.29 -75.18
CA TYR A 6 -6.86 20.17 -74.14
C TYR A 6 -6.22 18.76 -74.19
N ILE A 7 -4.95 18.74 -74.48
CA ILE A 7 -4.11 17.54 -74.37
C ILE A 7 -3.72 17.42 -72.89
N LEU A 8 -4.26 16.40 -72.23
CA LEU A 8 -3.89 16.06 -70.87
C LEU A 8 -2.66 15.19 -70.92
N GLN A 9 -1.52 15.78 -70.59
CA GLN A 9 -0.23 15.07 -70.52
C GLN A 9 -0.11 14.46 -69.13
N THR A 10 -0.40 13.14 -69.03
CA THR A 10 -0.24 12.34 -67.85
C THR A 10 1.24 12.01 -67.62
N CYS A 11 1.89 12.77 -66.71
CA CYS A 11 3.18 12.37 -66.17
C CYS A 11 2.99 11.23 -65.18
N LEU A 12 3.30 10.02 -65.63
CA LEU A 12 3.40 8.84 -64.80
C LEU A 12 4.70 8.90 -63.97
N PHE A 13 4.59 9.38 -62.71
CA PHE A 13 5.68 9.30 -61.76
C PHE A 13 5.72 7.85 -61.18
N LEU A 14 6.70 7.08 -61.64
CA LEU A 14 7.04 5.77 -61.11
C LEU A 14 7.77 5.99 -59.78
N VAL A 15 7.03 5.96 -58.69
CA VAL A 15 7.61 5.97 -57.34
C VAL A 15 8.10 4.53 -57.04
N ILE A 16 9.39 4.30 -57.23
CA ILE A 16 10.05 3.08 -56.74
C ILE A 16 10.21 3.24 -55.22
N SER A 17 9.26 2.72 -54.47
CA SER A 17 9.40 2.54 -53.02
C SER A 17 10.36 1.39 -52.77
N THR A 18 11.62 1.70 -52.46
CA THR A 18 12.55 0.75 -51.86
C THR A 18 12.03 0.36 -50.48
N MET A 19 11.43 -0.79 -50.35
CA MET A 19 11.18 -1.41 -49.07
C MET A 19 12.54 -1.75 -48.45
N ALA A 20 12.99 -0.87 -47.53
CA ALA A 20 14.03 -1.23 -46.60
C ALA A 20 13.46 -2.34 -45.69
N VAL A 21 13.83 -3.57 -45.93
CA VAL A 21 13.62 -4.66 -45.01
C VAL A 21 14.51 -4.35 -43.80
N ALA A 22 13.91 -3.73 -42.78
CA ALA A 22 14.54 -3.62 -41.46
C ALA A 22 14.67 -5.06 -40.94
N GLN A 23 15.88 -5.60 -41.00
CA GLN A 23 16.20 -6.81 -40.28
C GLN A 23 15.93 -6.53 -38.79
N PRO A 24 15.20 -7.40 -38.06
CA PRO A 24 15.14 -7.26 -36.60
C PRO A 24 16.59 -7.42 -36.13
N VAL A 25 17.15 -6.32 -35.65
CA VAL A 25 18.35 -6.36 -34.80
C VAL A 25 17.93 -7.13 -33.59
N SER A 26 18.32 -8.41 -33.53
CA SER A 26 18.30 -9.19 -32.28
C SER A 26 19.35 -8.57 -31.36
N GLY A 27 19.08 -7.37 -30.94
CA GLY A 27 19.70 -6.81 -29.74
C GLY A 27 19.17 -7.65 -28.59
N GLU A 28 19.95 -8.63 -28.20
CA GLU A 28 19.88 -9.25 -26.90
C GLU A 28 19.92 -8.08 -25.90
N LEU A 29 18.75 -7.66 -25.40
CA LEU A 29 18.62 -6.73 -24.30
C LEU A 29 19.23 -7.45 -23.10
N ILE A 30 20.53 -7.26 -22.93
CA ILE A 30 21.28 -7.65 -21.75
C ILE A 30 20.56 -7.00 -20.56
N GLY A 31 19.89 -7.85 -19.74
CA GLY A 31 19.48 -7.50 -18.41
C GLY A 31 18.53 -6.29 -18.30
N ALA A 32 17.34 -6.35 -18.88
CA ALA A 32 16.22 -5.71 -18.23
C ALA A 32 15.97 -6.53 -16.94
N ASP A 33 16.43 -6.04 -15.81
CA ASP A 33 15.89 -6.47 -14.51
C ASP A 33 14.38 -6.46 -14.68
N SER A 34 13.77 -7.64 -14.65
CA SER A 34 12.33 -7.75 -14.84
C SER A 34 11.70 -7.11 -13.62
N VAL A 35 11.25 -5.88 -13.79
CA VAL A 35 10.54 -5.14 -12.74
C VAL A 35 9.35 -5.98 -12.32
N GLN A 36 9.37 -6.48 -11.09
CA GLN A 36 8.30 -7.31 -10.56
C GLN A 36 7.05 -6.44 -10.38
N LYS A 37 5.94 -6.91 -10.91
CA LYS A 37 4.67 -6.19 -10.80
C LYS A 37 3.89 -6.66 -9.58
N VAL A 38 3.39 -5.72 -8.80
CA VAL A 38 2.69 -5.96 -7.55
C VAL A 38 1.18 -5.85 -7.73
N MET A 39 0.42 -6.86 -7.33
CA MET A 39 -1.04 -6.75 -7.19
C MET A 39 -1.38 -6.30 -5.78
N ILE A 40 -2.18 -5.23 -5.65
CA ILE A 40 -2.67 -4.73 -4.38
C ILE A 40 -4.10 -5.21 -4.18
N ILE A 41 -4.29 -6.03 -3.13
CA ILE A 41 -5.57 -6.61 -2.75
C ILE A 41 -6.08 -5.86 -1.51
N PRO A 42 -7.19 -5.12 -1.61
CA PRO A 42 -7.73 -4.33 -0.52
C PRO A 42 -8.26 -5.22 0.61
N PHE A 43 -8.38 -4.66 1.82
CA PHE A 43 -9.04 -5.37 2.90
C PHE A 43 -10.51 -5.67 2.57
N ASN A 44 -10.99 -6.82 3.05
CA ASN A 44 -12.41 -7.14 3.00
C ASN A 44 -13.18 -6.20 3.94
N GLN A 45 -14.35 -5.74 3.54
CA GLN A 45 -15.18 -4.83 4.35
C GLN A 45 -15.50 -5.40 5.75
N TYR A 46 -15.54 -6.72 5.91
CA TYR A 46 -15.71 -7.36 7.22
C TYR A 46 -14.49 -7.24 8.13
N ASN A 47 -13.33 -6.86 7.59
CA ASN A 47 -12.08 -6.64 8.32
C ASN A 47 -11.78 -5.15 8.51
N TYR A 48 -12.81 -4.32 8.48
CA TYR A 48 -12.77 -2.92 8.86
C TYR A 48 -13.30 -2.76 10.29
N PHE A 49 -12.51 -2.16 11.16
CA PHE A 49 -12.84 -1.93 12.56
C PHE A 49 -12.58 -0.46 12.91
N SER A 50 -13.57 0.22 13.47
CA SER A 50 -13.42 1.61 13.89
C SER A 50 -14.29 1.89 15.09
N ASP A 51 -13.71 2.53 16.12
CA ASP A 51 -14.43 3.10 17.26
C ASP A 51 -14.79 4.57 17.03
N ALA A 52 -14.30 5.17 15.96
CA ALA A 52 -14.46 6.59 15.64
C ALA A 52 -15.57 6.87 14.60
N ASP A 53 -16.14 5.86 13.96
CA ASP A 53 -17.05 6.04 12.84
C ASP A 53 -18.27 6.91 13.16
N ASN A 54 -18.85 6.79 14.34
CA ASN A 54 -20.00 7.62 14.73
C ASN A 54 -19.62 9.10 14.82
N GLU A 55 -18.46 9.41 15.38
CA GLU A 55 -17.95 10.77 15.47
C GLU A 55 -17.61 11.32 14.07
N LEU A 56 -16.91 10.52 13.25
CA LEU A 56 -16.54 10.93 11.90
C LEU A 56 -17.77 11.11 11.01
N ALA A 57 -18.77 10.24 11.13
CA ALA A 57 -20.03 10.33 10.40
C ALA A 57 -20.77 11.64 10.71
N GLU A 58 -20.88 12.00 11.99
CA GLU A 58 -21.50 13.26 12.41
C GLU A 58 -20.72 14.48 11.88
N LYS A 59 -19.38 14.46 12.00
CA LYS A 59 -18.53 15.60 11.63
C LYS A 59 -18.42 15.83 10.10
N ASN A 60 -18.58 14.78 9.31
CA ASN A 60 -18.45 14.85 7.85
C ASN A 60 -19.81 14.75 7.13
N GLU A 61 -20.93 14.67 7.86
CA GLU A 61 -22.28 14.49 7.30
C GLU A 61 -22.38 13.28 6.36
N MET A 62 -21.73 12.17 6.76
CA MET A 62 -21.60 10.95 5.97
C MET A 62 -22.14 9.74 6.75
N SER A 63 -22.39 8.63 6.06
CA SER A 63 -22.64 7.36 6.73
C SER A 63 -21.32 6.67 7.12
N ALA A 64 -21.35 5.79 8.14
CA ALA A 64 -20.20 4.95 8.50
C ALA A 64 -19.76 4.04 7.32
N THR A 65 -20.71 3.61 6.48
CA THR A 65 -20.41 2.84 5.27
C THR A 65 -19.65 3.65 4.24
N ASP A 66 -20.00 4.94 4.05
CA ASP A 66 -19.28 5.82 3.15
C ASP A 66 -17.84 6.05 3.65
N ILE A 67 -17.67 6.27 4.96
CA ILE A 67 -16.36 6.46 5.59
C ILE A 67 -15.48 5.21 5.38
N SER A 68 -15.98 4.03 5.69
CA SER A 68 -15.22 2.77 5.48
C SER A 68 -14.87 2.56 4.02
N THR A 69 -15.77 2.94 3.11
CA THR A 69 -15.53 2.90 1.67
C THR A 69 -14.44 3.88 1.26
N MET A 70 -14.50 5.14 1.72
CA MET A 70 -13.47 6.15 1.44
C MET A 70 -12.10 5.72 1.97
N PHE A 71 -12.03 5.18 3.17
CA PHE A 71 -10.76 4.66 3.72
C PHE A 71 -10.23 3.49 2.89
N ARG A 72 -11.08 2.57 2.49
CA ARG A 72 -10.69 1.43 1.65
C ARG A 72 -10.11 1.88 0.30
N TYR A 73 -10.80 2.76 -0.41
CA TYR A 73 -10.35 3.29 -1.69
C TYR A 73 -9.14 4.20 -1.53
N GLY A 74 -9.15 5.09 -0.53
CA GLY A 74 -8.09 6.04 -0.26
C GLY A 74 -6.77 5.35 0.09
N LEU A 75 -6.81 4.32 0.95
CA LEU A 75 -5.62 3.54 1.30
C LEU A 75 -5.06 2.82 0.07
N ASN A 76 -5.92 2.11 -0.65
CA ASN A 76 -5.51 1.35 -1.83
C ASN A 76 -4.92 2.26 -2.92
N TYR A 77 -5.50 3.44 -3.13
CA TYR A 77 -5.00 4.45 -4.07
C TYR A 77 -3.61 4.96 -3.67
N ASN A 78 -3.42 5.32 -2.39
CA ASN A 78 -2.13 5.80 -1.90
C ASN A 78 -1.03 4.74 -2.04
N ILE A 79 -1.32 3.48 -1.69
CA ILE A 79 -0.37 2.36 -1.85
C ILE A 79 -0.03 2.16 -3.33
N SER A 80 -1.04 2.08 -4.21
CA SER A 80 -0.81 1.85 -5.63
C SER A 80 0.05 2.93 -6.27
N THR A 81 -0.19 4.20 -5.92
CA THR A 81 0.58 5.33 -6.44
C THR A 81 2.06 5.26 -6.04
N ARG A 82 2.36 4.81 -4.81
CA ARG A 82 3.74 4.67 -4.32
C ARG A 82 4.44 3.47 -4.93
N VAL A 83 3.77 2.33 -5.03
CA VAL A 83 4.33 1.12 -5.63
C VAL A 83 4.53 1.28 -7.15
N ILE A 84 3.64 2.00 -7.88
CA ILE A 84 3.84 2.30 -9.30
C ILE A 84 5.14 3.08 -9.55
N ALA A 85 5.53 3.95 -8.63
CA ALA A 85 6.74 4.74 -8.77
C ALA A 85 8.03 3.90 -8.68
N THR A 86 7.96 2.67 -8.15
CA THR A 86 9.10 1.78 -7.93
C THR A 86 9.07 0.53 -8.81
N ASP A 87 8.03 -0.29 -8.70
CA ASP A 87 8.04 -1.66 -9.23
C ASP A 87 6.86 -1.96 -10.19
N GLY A 88 5.95 -1.00 -10.36
CA GLY A 88 4.70 -1.20 -11.08
C GLY A 88 3.63 -1.87 -10.22
N ALA A 89 2.42 -1.31 -10.24
CA ALA A 89 1.31 -1.81 -9.44
C ALA A 89 0.08 -2.11 -10.29
N TYR A 90 -0.66 -3.15 -9.90
CA TYR A 90 -2.01 -3.41 -10.35
C TYR A 90 -2.96 -3.29 -9.15
N ASN A 91 -3.86 -2.31 -9.21
CA ASN A 91 -4.87 -2.10 -8.18
C ASN A 91 -6.19 -2.73 -8.62
N ILE A 92 -6.51 -3.91 -8.08
CA ILE A 92 -7.71 -4.66 -8.46
C ILE A 92 -9.02 -3.92 -8.10
N LEU A 93 -8.98 -3.00 -7.12
CA LEU A 93 -10.14 -2.24 -6.69
C LEU A 93 -10.52 -1.13 -7.67
N THR A 94 -9.55 -0.58 -8.42
CA THR A 94 -9.80 0.48 -9.41
C THR A 94 -10.12 -0.06 -10.80
N ASP A 95 -9.91 -1.34 -11.04
CA ASP A 95 -10.35 -1.98 -12.28
C ASP A 95 -11.87 -2.21 -12.22
N THR A 96 -12.60 -1.47 -13.02
CA THR A 96 -14.08 -1.50 -13.06
C THR A 96 -14.63 -2.64 -13.92
N THR A 97 -13.79 -3.56 -14.39
CA THR A 97 -14.28 -4.70 -15.17
C THR A 97 -15.04 -5.70 -14.30
N VAL A 98 -16.07 -6.31 -14.86
CA VAL A 98 -16.83 -7.38 -14.18
C VAL A 98 -15.93 -8.55 -13.79
N SER A 99 -14.87 -8.75 -14.55
CA SER A 99 -13.89 -9.82 -14.33
C SER A 99 -13.06 -9.58 -13.06
N SER A 100 -12.55 -8.36 -12.87
CA SER A 100 -11.76 -8.01 -11.67
C SER A 100 -12.58 -8.08 -10.39
N ALA A 101 -13.84 -7.66 -10.43
CA ALA A 101 -14.75 -7.77 -9.28
C ALA A 101 -14.95 -9.23 -8.87
N LYS A 102 -15.18 -10.14 -9.85
CA LYS A 102 -15.31 -11.58 -9.58
C LYS A 102 -14.01 -12.19 -9.05
N ASP A 103 -12.86 -11.76 -9.58
CA ASP A 103 -11.58 -12.25 -9.09
C ASP A 103 -11.33 -11.78 -7.65
N LEU A 104 -11.72 -10.56 -7.30
CA LEU A 104 -11.61 -10.07 -5.94
C LEU A 104 -12.49 -10.89 -4.97
N GLU A 105 -13.73 -11.23 -5.37
CA GLU A 105 -14.57 -12.14 -4.60
C GLU A 105 -13.95 -13.52 -4.45
N LEU A 106 -13.33 -14.05 -5.51
CA LEU A 106 -12.65 -15.34 -5.48
C LEU A 106 -11.43 -15.31 -4.56
N ILE A 107 -10.66 -14.23 -4.60
CA ILE A 107 -9.52 -14.01 -3.68
C ILE A 107 -10.03 -14.06 -2.24
N TYR A 108 -11.08 -13.32 -1.90
CA TYR A 108 -11.62 -13.33 -0.53
C TYR A 108 -12.17 -14.69 -0.11
N ALA A 109 -12.74 -15.45 -1.03
CA ALA A 109 -13.19 -16.81 -0.76
C ALA A 109 -12.03 -17.81 -0.56
N SER A 110 -10.85 -17.46 -1.06
CA SER A 110 -9.64 -18.31 -1.00
C SER A 110 -8.76 -18.06 0.21
N VAL A 111 -9.13 -17.13 1.11
CA VAL A 111 -8.36 -16.77 2.30
C VAL A 111 -9.15 -16.96 3.58
N THR A 112 -8.43 -17.32 4.64
CA THR A 112 -8.91 -17.27 6.03
C THR A 112 -8.01 -16.33 6.82
N TYR A 113 -8.53 -15.73 7.89
CA TYR A 113 -7.79 -14.76 8.68
C TYR A 113 -7.48 -15.32 10.06
N GLN A 114 -6.20 -15.27 10.47
CA GLN A 114 -5.74 -15.76 11.77
C GLN A 114 -4.69 -14.82 12.35
N PHE A 115 -4.68 -14.68 13.69
CA PHE A 115 -3.65 -13.91 14.37
C PHE A 115 -2.37 -14.73 14.53
N GLU A 116 -1.31 -14.29 13.89
CA GLU A 116 -0.01 -14.94 13.85
C GLU A 116 1.11 -14.00 14.29
N LYS A 117 2.28 -14.55 14.62
CA LYS A 117 3.47 -13.74 14.84
C LYS A 117 3.98 -13.22 13.50
N PRO A 118 4.57 -12.00 13.47
CA PRO A 118 5.19 -11.48 12.28
C PRO A 118 6.16 -12.46 11.66
N VAL A 119 6.15 -12.57 10.33
CA VAL A 119 7.11 -13.36 9.58
C VAL A 119 8.38 -12.53 9.47
N ASP A 120 9.45 -12.97 10.17
CA ASP A 120 10.76 -12.32 10.15
C ASP A 120 11.49 -12.66 8.84
N VAL A 121 11.35 -11.80 7.84
CA VAL A 121 12.39 -11.63 6.83
C VAL A 121 13.33 -10.58 7.41
N THR A 122 14.64 -10.87 7.48
CA THR A 122 15.65 -9.95 7.99
C THR A 122 15.60 -8.62 7.24
N VAL A 123 14.81 -7.69 7.77
CA VAL A 123 14.73 -6.32 7.29
C VAL A 123 15.93 -5.57 7.87
N PRO A 124 16.67 -4.76 7.10
CA PRO A 124 17.70 -3.88 7.66
C PRO A 124 17.12 -3.05 8.80
N ASP A 125 17.87 -2.86 9.88
CA ASP A 125 17.49 -2.14 11.12
C ASP A 125 16.87 -0.76 10.91
N THR A 126 16.99 -0.18 9.72
CA THR A 126 16.43 1.14 9.36
C THR A 126 14.92 1.16 9.18
N LEU A 127 14.26 -0.01 9.08
CA LEU A 127 12.80 -0.12 8.89
C LEU A 127 12.09 -0.78 10.08
N THR A 128 12.78 -0.96 11.21
CA THR A 128 12.23 -1.69 12.38
C THR A 128 11.32 -0.86 13.28
N ASP A 129 11.21 0.44 13.07
CA ASP A 129 10.23 1.23 13.83
C ASP A 129 8.85 1.12 13.18
N ARG A 130 8.05 0.18 13.71
CA ARG A 130 6.68 -0.15 13.25
C ARG A 130 5.66 0.96 13.57
N THR A 131 6.07 1.95 14.35
CA THR A 131 5.23 3.08 14.73
C THR A 131 5.87 4.36 14.22
N ILE A 132 5.30 4.95 13.19
CA ILE A 132 5.74 6.24 12.68
C ILE A 132 4.89 7.31 13.37
N LYS A 133 5.52 8.09 14.25
CA LYS A 133 4.90 9.29 14.85
C LYS A 133 5.06 10.45 13.87
N GLN A 134 3.98 11.12 13.55
CA GLN A 134 4.09 12.37 12.82
C GLN A 134 4.90 13.39 13.65
N PRO A 135 5.79 14.17 13.01
CA PRO A 135 6.42 15.29 13.69
C PRO A 135 5.34 16.27 14.17
N ASP A 136 5.49 16.72 15.41
CA ASP A 136 4.58 17.71 16.03
C ASP A 136 4.47 18.95 15.15
N LEU A 137 3.37 19.07 14.42
CA LEU A 137 3.02 20.27 13.65
C LEU A 137 2.63 21.46 14.54
N PHE A 138 2.52 21.24 15.84
CA PHE A 138 2.28 22.27 16.83
C PHE A 138 3.57 22.51 17.60
N GLY A 139 4.38 23.46 17.08
CA GLY A 139 5.58 23.95 17.74
C GLY A 139 5.28 24.54 19.13
N MET A 140 5.21 23.69 20.15
CA MET A 140 5.43 24.08 21.53
C MET A 140 6.92 23.88 21.79
N GLY A 141 7.63 25.02 21.84
CA GLY A 141 9.05 25.06 22.08
C GLY A 141 9.44 24.26 23.31
N GLU A 142 10.46 23.45 23.16
CA GLU A 142 11.21 22.88 24.27
C GLU A 142 11.68 24.01 25.19
N GLN A 143 11.11 24.08 26.36
CA GLN A 143 11.71 24.81 27.47
C GLN A 143 12.80 23.93 28.06
N GLU A 144 14.04 24.41 27.99
CA GLU A 144 15.19 23.76 28.64
C GLU A 144 14.89 23.49 30.12
N PRO A 145 15.26 22.32 30.64
CA PRO A 145 15.03 21.99 32.06
C PRO A 145 15.95 22.82 32.93
N VAL A 146 15.36 23.67 33.73
CA VAL A 146 16.01 24.32 34.88
C VAL A 146 16.47 23.22 35.83
N LYS A 147 17.79 23.23 36.16
CA LYS A 147 18.39 22.37 37.15
C LYS A 147 17.76 22.64 38.51
N GLU A 148 16.99 21.70 39.01
CA GLU A 148 16.62 21.66 40.44
C GLU A 148 17.00 20.35 41.10
N GLU A 149 17.37 20.48 42.36
CA GLU A 149 18.07 19.56 43.23
C GLU A 149 17.32 18.23 43.53
N LYS A 150 18.16 17.22 43.77
CA LYS A 150 17.77 15.90 44.25
C LYS A 150 16.88 15.94 45.46
N LYS A 151 15.62 15.53 45.34
CA LYS A 151 14.84 14.92 46.41
C LYS A 151 14.46 13.50 46.00
N LYS A 152 14.99 12.52 46.76
CA LYS A 152 14.51 11.14 46.76
C LYS A 152 13.03 11.15 46.99
N LEU A 153 12.24 10.58 46.09
CA LEU A 153 10.94 9.98 46.42
C LEU A 153 10.43 9.14 45.25
N ILE A 154 10.17 7.88 45.62
CA ILE A 154 9.21 6.94 45.01
C ILE A 154 9.60 6.36 43.63
N ASP A 155 9.93 5.08 43.65
CA ASP A 155 9.79 4.15 42.56
C ASP A 155 8.40 4.31 41.93
N VAL A 156 8.28 5.20 40.96
CA VAL A 156 7.21 5.12 39.98
C VAL A 156 7.62 3.98 39.06
N LYS A 157 6.98 2.84 39.25
CA LYS A 157 6.98 1.77 38.25
C LYS A 157 6.91 2.44 36.89
N LYS A 158 7.86 2.07 36.00
CA LYS A 158 7.70 2.30 34.55
C LYS A 158 6.31 1.80 34.22
N GLU A 159 5.41 2.72 33.94
CA GLU A 159 4.12 2.41 33.38
C GLU A 159 4.41 1.72 32.04
N ASP A 160 3.90 0.54 31.99
CA ASP A 160 3.89 -0.46 30.94
C ASP A 160 4.00 0.19 29.55
N GLU A 161 5.14 0.00 28.90
CA GLU A 161 5.17 0.00 27.44
C GLU A 161 4.03 -0.93 27.00
N GLU A 162 3.03 -0.38 26.29
CA GLU A 162 1.96 -1.21 25.73
C GLU A 162 2.60 -2.43 25.07
N PRO A 163 2.13 -3.65 25.33
CA PRO A 163 2.71 -4.84 24.77
C PRO A 163 2.70 -4.63 23.24
N LYS A 164 3.90 -4.56 22.63
CA LYS A 164 4.04 -4.58 21.18
C LYS A 164 3.11 -5.67 20.70
N ASN A 165 2.17 -5.35 19.83
CA ASN A 165 1.27 -6.33 19.26
C ASN A 165 2.14 -7.45 18.68
N GLU A 166 2.36 -8.50 19.46
CA GLU A 166 3.20 -9.63 19.06
C GLU A 166 2.57 -10.41 17.90
N LYS A 167 1.35 -10.06 17.51
CA LYS A 167 0.57 -10.75 16.50
C LYS A 167 -0.05 -9.78 15.52
N TYR A 168 -0.11 -10.19 14.27
CA TYR A 168 -0.85 -9.51 13.22
C TYR A 168 -1.92 -10.43 12.65
N LEU A 169 -2.98 -9.86 12.05
CA LEU A 169 -4.00 -10.62 11.35
C LEU A 169 -3.43 -11.03 9.99
N ASN A 170 -3.11 -12.33 9.83
CA ASN A 170 -2.59 -12.88 8.58
C ASN A 170 -3.74 -13.33 7.66
N ALA A 171 -3.63 -13.05 6.36
CA ALA A 171 -4.46 -13.64 5.32
C ALA A 171 -3.87 -14.99 4.92
N HIS A 172 -4.30 -16.06 5.56
CA HIS A 172 -3.86 -17.41 5.23
C HIS A 172 -4.57 -17.92 3.97
N VAL A 173 -3.81 -18.13 2.89
CA VAL A 173 -4.37 -18.58 1.61
C VAL A 173 -4.61 -20.08 1.64
N THR A 174 -5.88 -20.49 1.59
CA THR A 174 -6.31 -21.89 1.63
C THR A 174 -6.31 -22.55 0.25
N HIS A 175 -6.36 -21.75 -0.81
CA HIS A 175 -6.38 -22.18 -2.21
C HIS A 175 -5.23 -21.54 -2.98
N PRO A 176 -3.97 -22.00 -2.82
CA PRO A 176 -2.78 -21.37 -3.43
C PRO A 176 -2.79 -21.42 -4.95
N GLU A 177 -3.59 -22.29 -5.58
CA GLU A 177 -3.78 -22.34 -7.03
C GLU A 177 -4.33 -21.04 -7.64
N ILE A 178 -4.83 -20.12 -6.82
CA ILE A 178 -5.27 -18.80 -7.29
C ILE A 178 -4.11 -17.93 -7.77
N PHE A 179 -2.93 -18.04 -7.17
CA PHE A 179 -1.77 -17.20 -7.51
C PHE A 179 -1.30 -17.34 -8.97
N PRO A 180 -1.07 -18.55 -9.50
CA PRO A 180 -0.70 -18.72 -10.92
C PRO A 180 -1.77 -18.17 -11.87
N VAL A 181 -3.05 -18.30 -11.50
CA VAL A 181 -4.16 -17.79 -12.32
C VAL A 181 -4.14 -16.26 -12.38
N LEU A 182 -3.96 -15.60 -11.23
CA LEU A 182 -3.85 -14.15 -11.15
C LEU A 182 -2.58 -13.64 -11.83
N GLN A 183 -1.44 -14.33 -11.63
CA GLN A 183 -0.19 -14.02 -12.30
C GLN A 183 -0.35 -14.02 -13.82
N GLN A 184 -0.91 -15.08 -14.37
CA GLN A 184 -1.12 -15.20 -15.81
C GLN A 184 -2.06 -14.11 -16.35
N LYS A 185 -3.11 -13.79 -15.59
CA LYS A 185 -4.14 -12.84 -16.01
C LYS A 185 -3.70 -11.39 -15.92
N TYR A 186 -3.02 -11.02 -14.84
CA TYR A 186 -2.68 -9.63 -14.52
C TYR A 186 -1.20 -9.31 -14.68
N HIS A 187 -0.39 -10.32 -14.99
CA HIS A 187 1.08 -10.21 -15.12
C HIS A 187 1.70 -9.63 -13.84
N THR A 188 1.35 -10.22 -12.70
CA THR A 188 1.79 -9.78 -11.36
C THR A 188 2.56 -10.89 -10.68
N ASP A 189 3.71 -10.56 -10.07
CA ASP A 189 4.62 -11.54 -9.46
C ASP A 189 4.52 -11.52 -7.92
N ILE A 190 4.10 -10.38 -7.37
CA ILE A 190 3.95 -10.14 -5.93
C ILE A 190 2.50 -9.78 -5.62
N PHE A 191 1.99 -10.28 -4.51
CA PHE A 191 0.63 -10.06 -4.05
C PHE A 191 0.67 -9.43 -2.65
N LEU A 192 0.32 -8.15 -2.56
CA LEU A 192 0.17 -7.41 -1.31
C LEU A 192 -1.29 -7.46 -0.85
N PHE A 193 -1.57 -8.24 0.18
CA PHE A 193 -2.86 -8.27 0.84
C PHE A 193 -2.89 -7.24 1.97
N ILE A 194 -3.88 -6.38 1.95
CA ILE A 194 -4.27 -5.59 3.12
C ILE A 194 -5.31 -6.43 3.87
N ASN A 195 -4.91 -6.98 5.02
CA ASN A 195 -5.71 -7.98 5.73
C ASN A 195 -6.82 -7.36 6.56
N SER A 196 -6.51 -6.24 7.25
CA SER A 196 -7.48 -5.44 7.99
C SER A 196 -7.06 -3.99 8.07
N PHE A 197 -8.03 -3.16 8.39
CA PHE A 197 -7.87 -1.75 8.71
C PHE A 197 -8.58 -1.48 10.04
N GLU A 198 -7.84 -0.91 11.00
CA GLU A 198 -8.37 -0.56 12.30
C GLU A 198 -8.15 0.93 12.58
N LEU A 199 -9.20 1.61 13.01
CA LEU A 199 -9.13 2.99 13.52
C LEU A 199 -9.53 2.99 14.98
N VAL A 200 -8.56 3.16 15.88
CA VAL A 200 -8.75 2.97 17.32
C VAL A 200 -8.33 4.21 18.09
N THR A 201 -9.17 4.62 19.04
CA THR A 201 -8.88 5.74 19.94
C THR A 201 -8.31 5.23 21.26
N ASN A 202 -7.11 5.68 21.61
CA ASN A 202 -6.49 5.36 22.90
C ASN A 202 -6.99 6.34 23.99
N TYR A 203 -8.08 6.01 24.66
CA TYR A 203 -8.66 6.83 25.71
C TYR A 203 -7.78 6.94 26.96
N ASN A 204 -6.77 6.10 27.11
CA ASN A 204 -5.79 6.18 28.20
C ASN A 204 -4.71 7.22 27.93
N HIS A 205 -4.50 7.60 26.66
CA HIS A 205 -3.51 8.59 26.25
C HIS A 205 -4.19 9.88 25.80
N CYS A 206 -4.45 10.77 26.77
CA CYS A 206 -5.06 12.06 26.52
C CYS A 206 -3.99 13.07 26.11
N LEU A 207 -4.09 13.62 24.89
CA LEU A 207 -3.17 14.61 24.33
C LEU A 207 -3.47 16.02 24.84
N ASP A 208 -4.76 16.36 25.01
CA ASP A 208 -5.22 17.65 25.56
C ASP A 208 -6.43 17.44 26.47
N ARG A 209 -6.19 17.52 27.78
CA ARG A 209 -7.23 17.33 28.80
C ARG A 209 -8.30 18.43 28.80
N SER A 210 -7.97 19.64 28.36
CA SER A 210 -8.92 20.76 28.32
C SER A 210 -9.96 20.59 27.21
N LYS A 211 -9.60 19.87 26.16
CA LYS A 211 -10.39 19.63 24.94
C LYS A 211 -10.84 18.19 24.78
N ASN A 212 -10.42 17.29 25.68
CA ASN A 212 -10.64 15.83 25.57
C ASN A 212 -10.13 15.23 24.25
N TYR A 213 -8.94 15.67 23.80
CA TYR A 213 -8.30 15.06 22.65
C TYR A 213 -7.42 13.90 23.09
N PHE A 214 -7.58 12.79 22.40
CA PHE A 214 -6.88 11.53 22.64
C PHE A 214 -5.97 11.18 21.47
N GLU A 215 -5.03 10.29 21.71
CA GLU A 215 -4.29 9.64 20.64
C GLU A 215 -5.23 8.70 19.89
N ARG A 216 -5.19 8.76 18.54
CA ARG A 216 -5.90 7.86 17.65
C ARG A 216 -4.89 7.12 16.78
N LYS A 217 -5.17 5.87 16.48
CA LYS A 217 -4.27 5.01 15.70
C LYS A 217 -5.00 4.47 14.47
N VAL A 218 -4.32 4.49 13.32
CA VAL A 218 -4.64 3.60 12.20
C VAL A 218 -3.70 2.43 12.26
N VAL A 219 -4.23 1.21 12.32
CA VAL A 219 -3.46 -0.04 12.24
C VAL A 219 -3.84 -0.76 10.97
N VAL A 220 -2.84 -1.11 10.17
CA VAL A 220 -3.02 -1.86 8.91
C VAL A 220 -2.24 -3.15 9.00
N HIS A 221 -2.96 -4.28 8.99
CA HIS A 221 -2.35 -5.61 8.92
C HIS A 221 -2.18 -5.99 7.46
N TYR A 222 -1.04 -6.57 7.11
CA TYR A 222 -0.74 -6.93 5.73
C TYR A 222 0.04 -8.23 5.61
N SER A 223 -0.06 -8.86 4.44
CA SER A 223 0.72 -10.04 4.05
C SER A 223 1.19 -9.91 2.60
N ILE A 224 2.41 -10.35 2.33
CA ILE A 224 3.00 -10.33 1.00
C ILE A 224 3.31 -11.76 0.59
N TYR A 225 2.87 -12.15 -0.61
CA TYR A 225 3.08 -13.46 -1.20
C TYR A 225 3.74 -13.33 -2.58
N ASP A 226 4.52 -14.35 -2.96
CA ASP A 226 4.98 -14.54 -4.33
C ASP A 226 3.92 -15.24 -5.20
N ALA A 227 4.20 -15.38 -6.48
CA ALA A 227 3.33 -16.05 -7.44
C ALA A 227 3.20 -17.58 -7.23
N ASN A 228 4.02 -18.17 -6.36
CA ASN A 228 3.93 -19.58 -5.98
C ASN A 228 3.11 -19.78 -4.70
N GLY A 229 2.62 -18.68 -4.11
CA GLY A 229 1.87 -18.72 -2.85
C GLY A 229 2.74 -18.84 -1.61
N LYS A 230 4.06 -18.62 -1.72
CA LYS A 230 4.96 -18.54 -0.57
C LYS A 230 4.78 -17.17 0.09
N GLN A 231 4.53 -17.15 1.37
CA GLN A 231 4.49 -15.91 2.14
C GLN A 231 5.92 -15.37 2.31
N LEU A 232 6.14 -14.15 1.87
CA LEU A 232 7.41 -13.45 1.92
C LEU A 232 7.52 -12.56 3.16
N LYS A 233 6.39 -11.91 3.53
CA LYS A 233 6.32 -11.01 4.68
C LYS A 233 4.90 -10.99 5.24
N GLY A 234 4.78 -10.71 6.53
CA GLY A 234 3.51 -10.45 7.19
C GLY A 234 3.74 -9.69 8.48
N ASP A 235 2.99 -8.59 8.67
CA ASP A 235 3.13 -7.72 9.84
C ASP A 235 1.94 -6.76 9.99
N ALA A 236 1.99 -5.90 11.01
CA ALA A 236 1.09 -4.78 11.18
C ALA A 236 1.88 -3.47 11.24
N MET A 237 1.35 -2.46 10.56
CA MET A 237 1.87 -1.09 10.61
C MET A 237 0.90 -0.20 11.35
N THR A 238 1.42 0.73 12.17
CA THR A 238 0.63 1.67 12.94
C THR A 238 1.06 3.10 12.66
N VAL A 239 0.08 3.99 12.45
CA VAL A 239 0.28 5.44 12.40
C VAL A 239 -0.58 6.08 13.48
N THR A 240 -0.02 7.02 14.25
CA THR A 240 -0.72 7.71 15.33
C THR A 240 -0.96 9.17 15.00
N PHE A 241 -2.11 9.70 15.40
CA PHE A 241 -2.49 11.09 15.21
C PHE A 241 -3.49 11.55 16.30
N SER A 242 -3.84 12.83 16.33
CA SER A 242 -4.80 13.36 17.32
C SER A 242 -6.24 13.08 16.92
N SER A 243 -7.10 12.73 17.88
CA SER A 243 -8.55 12.63 17.68
C SER A 243 -9.21 13.96 17.30
N GLN A 244 -8.49 15.09 17.40
CA GLN A 244 -8.92 16.38 16.86
C GLN A 244 -9.12 16.35 15.35
N GLN A 245 -8.34 15.51 14.64
CA GLN A 245 -8.47 15.32 13.20
C GLN A 245 -9.69 14.44 12.92
N THR A 246 -10.79 15.08 12.60
CA THR A 246 -12.08 14.43 12.35
C THR A 246 -12.52 14.52 10.88
N ASN A 247 -11.84 15.30 10.04
CA ASN A 247 -12.14 15.37 8.62
C ASN A 247 -11.59 14.12 7.92
N VAL A 248 -12.44 13.34 7.27
CA VAL A 248 -12.08 12.07 6.62
C VAL A 248 -11.08 12.27 5.49
N ASP A 249 -11.26 13.30 4.65
CA ASP A 249 -10.34 13.61 3.56
C ASP A 249 -8.96 14.01 4.08
N GLU A 250 -8.91 14.76 5.19
CA GLU A 250 -7.66 15.15 5.85
C GLU A 250 -6.93 13.95 6.43
N ILE A 251 -7.64 13.02 7.06
CA ILE A 251 -7.06 11.75 7.56
C ILE A 251 -6.45 10.98 6.40
N ILE A 252 -7.18 10.82 5.29
CA ILE A 252 -6.68 10.15 4.09
C ILE A 252 -5.44 10.87 3.54
N ALA A 253 -5.49 12.20 3.43
CA ALA A 253 -4.41 12.98 2.84
C ALA A 253 -3.12 12.99 3.67
N THR A 254 -3.23 12.83 5.00
CA THR A 254 -2.09 12.96 5.92
C THR A 254 -1.57 11.62 6.45
N GLN A 255 -2.46 10.66 6.77
CA GLN A 255 -2.04 9.39 7.37
C GLN A 255 -1.72 8.32 6.33
N PHE A 256 -2.51 8.24 5.25
CA PHE A 256 -2.35 7.15 4.28
C PHE A 256 -1.07 7.23 3.43
N PRO A 257 -0.55 8.42 3.06
CA PRO A 257 0.77 8.48 2.42
C PRO A 257 1.90 7.87 3.25
N VAL A 258 1.85 8.00 4.57
CA VAL A 258 2.84 7.42 5.50
C VAL A 258 2.76 5.89 5.47
N ILE A 259 1.54 5.34 5.53
CA ILE A 259 1.29 3.90 5.43
C ILE A 259 1.75 3.38 4.07
N ALA A 260 1.41 4.09 3.01
CA ALA A 260 1.74 3.72 1.64
C ALA A 260 3.25 3.71 1.38
N GLU A 261 3.98 4.68 1.91
CA GLU A 261 5.45 4.75 1.81
C GLU A 261 6.11 3.54 2.49
N TYR A 262 5.67 3.22 3.71
CA TYR A 262 6.16 2.05 4.43
C TYR A 262 5.90 0.75 3.68
N LEU A 263 4.66 0.55 3.20
CA LEU A 263 4.30 -0.67 2.48
C LEU A 263 5.02 -0.79 1.13
N ALA A 264 5.17 0.31 0.39
CA ALA A 264 5.92 0.31 -0.86
C ALA A 264 7.40 -0.05 -0.63
N GLY A 265 8.05 0.55 0.38
CA GLY A 265 9.42 0.20 0.76
C GLY A 265 9.56 -1.27 1.17
N THR A 266 8.59 -1.81 1.90
CA THR A 266 8.57 -3.23 2.30
C THR A 266 8.45 -4.16 1.09
N VAL A 267 7.52 -3.86 0.16
CA VAL A 267 7.34 -4.64 -1.07
C VAL A 267 8.61 -4.64 -1.92
N THR A 268 9.20 -3.46 -2.16
CA THR A 268 10.44 -3.34 -2.93
C THR A 268 11.58 -4.15 -2.31
N HIS A 269 11.73 -4.09 -0.99
CA HIS A 269 12.76 -4.86 -0.30
C HIS A 269 12.57 -6.37 -0.46
N VAL A 270 11.34 -6.84 -0.28
CA VAL A 270 10.99 -8.26 -0.41
C VAL A 270 11.21 -8.74 -1.85
N ALA A 271 10.80 -7.95 -2.85
CA ALA A 271 11.00 -8.25 -4.27
C ALA A 271 12.48 -8.42 -4.64
N GLN A 272 13.36 -7.61 -4.07
CA GLN A 272 14.80 -7.69 -4.30
C GLN A 272 15.47 -8.91 -3.64
N THR A 273 14.98 -9.33 -2.47
CA THR A 273 15.55 -10.48 -1.74
C THR A 273 15.12 -11.82 -2.29
N ASP A 274 13.95 -11.91 -2.93
CA ASP A 274 13.42 -13.15 -3.52
C ASP A 274 13.86 -13.33 -4.99
N ALA A 275 14.54 -12.34 -5.58
CA ALA A 275 15.09 -12.46 -6.93
C ALA A 275 16.18 -13.55 -6.97
N PRO A 276 16.14 -14.49 -7.91
CA PRO A 276 17.14 -15.54 -8.02
C PRO A 276 18.54 -14.95 -8.25
N ASP A 277 19.50 -15.34 -7.41
CA ASP A 277 20.89 -14.91 -7.53
C ASP A 277 21.47 -15.33 -8.89
N THR A 278 21.49 -14.41 -9.84
CA THR A 278 22.06 -14.62 -11.19
C THR A 278 23.59 -14.56 -11.21
N SER A 279 24.25 -14.40 -10.05
CA SER A 279 25.71 -14.22 -9.96
C SER A 279 26.53 -15.51 -10.09
N THR A 280 25.91 -16.70 -10.10
CA THR A 280 26.62 -17.98 -10.20
C THR A 280 26.57 -18.60 -11.60
N LYS A 281 27.09 -17.89 -12.60
CA LYS A 281 27.61 -18.54 -13.84
C LYS A 281 28.84 -17.75 -14.33
N LYS A 282 29.98 -18.15 -13.85
CA LYS A 282 31.27 -17.98 -14.55
C LYS A 282 31.95 -19.34 -14.60
#